data_0a6589afcc3f0e65bc819949bbc7683a
#
_entry.id   0a6589afcc3f0e65bc819949bbc7683a
#
_cell.length_a   1.000
_cell.length_b   1.000
_cell.length_c   1.000
_cell.angle_alpha   90.00
_cell.angle_beta   90.00
_cell.angle_gamma   90.00
#
_symmetry.space_group_name_H-M   'P 1'
#
loop_
_entity.id
_entity.type
_entity.pdbx_description
1 polymer ?
#
loop_
_entity_poly.entity_id
_entity_poly.type
_entity_poly.pdbx_seq_one_letter_code
_entity_poly.pdbx_strand_id
1 'polypeptide(L)'
;MEIVCSGCNSKFVIPDDKIPEGKVVKIKCPKCGEKIILEPKKEEKEPATPEEFPEIEDYGYSEDELPETYEGAKLALFVGDDDGILSRISQPVEEMGYKLIGTSDLRGAVGKMRLHQFDLIILQDGFGGDLKNNLVMRYINHLPMAIRRKSFVLLISNSYRSLDQMMAFALSMNLIININDLDKLTDMLTNAMKKQEIFYKPFLDIMKEIGKL
;
A
#
# COMPACT_ATOMS: atom_id res chain seq x y z
N MET A 1 28.66 -25.18 6.88
CA MET A 1 29.00 -23.88 6.23
C MET A 1 30.46 -23.92 5.78
N GLU A 2 30.78 -23.50 4.52
CA GLU A 2 32.17 -23.42 4.00
C GLU A 2 32.76 -22.04 4.28
N ILE A 3 33.95 -21.97 4.84
CA ILE A 3 34.62 -20.73 5.24
C ILE A 3 35.98 -20.65 4.60
N VAL A 4 36.34 -19.48 4.11
CA VAL A 4 37.67 -19.17 3.53
C VAL A 4 38.46 -18.30 4.50
N CYS A 5 39.62 -18.71 4.88
CA CYS A 5 40.50 -17.92 5.75
C CYS A 5 41.08 -16.73 4.99
N SER A 6 40.95 -15.51 5.52
CA SER A 6 41.51 -14.30 4.95
C SER A 6 43.05 -14.23 5.00
N GLY A 7 43.68 -14.96 5.92
CA GLY A 7 45.13 -14.95 6.08
C GLY A 7 45.86 -15.97 5.20
N CYS A 8 45.28 -17.12 4.86
CA CYS A 8 45.95 -18.19 4.10
C CYS A 8 45.15 -18.76 2.94
N ASN A 9 43.96 -18.20 2.65
CA ASN A 9 43.01 -18.62 1.60
C ASN A 9 42.61 -20.12 1.64
N SER A 10 42.80 -20.79 2.77
CA SER A 10 42.39 -22.18 2.94
C SER A 10 40.90 -22.26 3.19
N LYS A 11 40.25 -23.22 2.53
CA LYS A 11 38.85 -23.50 2.70
C LYS A 11 38.67 -24.63 3.73
N PHE A 12 37.69 -24.50 4.64
CA PHE A 12 37.32 -25.53 5.59
C PHE A 12 35.84 -25.46 5.91
N VAL A 13 35.28 -26.58 6.29
CA VAL A 13 33.86 -26.71 6.59
C VAL A 13 33.67 -26.76 8.10
N ILE A 14 32.75 -25.94 8.60
CA ILE A 14 32.35 -25.99 10.02
C ILE A 14 30.95 -26.56 10.08
N PRO A 15 30.68 -27.55 10.94
CA PRO A 15 29.32 -28.01 11.19
C PRO A 15 28.48 -26.90 11.78
N ASP A 16 27.28 -26.76 11.29
CA ASP A 16 26.35 -25.68 11.68
C ASP A 16 25.95 -25.76 13.15
N ASP A 17 25.98 -26.93 13.75
CA ASP A 17 25.70 -27.19 15.19
C ASP A 17 26.65 -26.47 16.18
N LYS A 18 27.78 -25.97 15.70
CA LYS A 18 28.77 -25.26 16.54
C LYS A 18 28.67 -23.74 16.48
N ILE A 19 27.73 -23.23 15.71
CA ILE A 19 27.52 -21.80 15.54
C ILE A 19 26.21 -21.43 16.23
N PRO A 20 26.24 -20.77 17.41
CA PRO A 20 25.01 -20.31 18.07
C PRO A 20 24.37 -19.21 17.23
N GLU A 21 23.06 -19.32 17.01
CA GLU A 21 22.27 -18.34 16.28
C GLU A 21 22.34 -16.96 16.92
N GLY A 22 22.56 -15.91 16.10
CA GLY A 22 22.51 -14.51 16.53
C GLY A 22 23.75 -13.98 17.25
N LYS A 23 24.86 -14.72 17.37
CA LYS A 23 26.08 -14.25 18.05
C LYS A 23 27.30 -14.24 17.11
N VAL A 24 28.14 -13.21 17.27
CA VAL A 24 29.44 -13.15 16.59
C VAL A 24 30.35 -14.25 17.15
N VAL A 25 30.75 -15.19 16.31
CA VAL A 25 31.64 -16.30 16.71
C VAL A 25 33.06 -16.03 16.18
N LYS A 26 34.04 -16.11 17.07
CA LYS A 26 35.46 -15.98 16.73
C LYS A 26 36.08 -17.38 16.65
N ILE A 27 36.53 -17.78 15.46
CA ILE A 27 37.14 -19.10 15.20
C ILE A 27 38.60 -18.89 14.77
N LYS A 28 39.48 -19.79 15.21
CA LYS A 28 40.88 -19.78 14.74
C LYS A 28 41.01 -20.69 13.52
N CYS A 29 41.69 -20.22 12.51
CA CYS A 29 42.04 -21.01 11.34
C CYS A 29 42.92 -22.21 11.76
N PRO A 30 42.56 -23.45 11.41
CA PRO A 30 43.36 -24.62 11.80
C PRO A 30 44.73 -24.68 11.09
N LYS A 31 44.93 -23.89 10.01
CA LYS A 31 46.16 -23.92 9.19
C LYS A 31 47.16 -22.80 9.53
N CYS A 32 46.69 -21.59 9.80
CA CYS A 32 47.58 -20.44 10.08
C CYS A 32 47.36 -19.80 11.46
N GLY A 33 46.34 -20.22 12.22
CA GLY A 33 46.03 -19.66 13.53
C GLY A 33 45.32 -18.30 13.53
N GLU A 34 45.10 -17.71 12.36
CA GLU A 34 44.42 -16.42 12.19
C GLU A 34 43.00 -16.46 12.76
N LYS A 35 42.57 -15.36 13.42
CA LYS A 35 41.26 -15.25 13.99
C LYS A 35 40.25 -14.82 12.92
N ILE A 36 39.32 -15.67 12.59
CA ILE A 36 38.21 -15.40 11.67
C ILE A 36 37.01 -14.99 12.51
N ILE A 37 36.45 -13.80 12.26
CA ILE A 37 35.24 -13.32 12.86
C ILE A 37 34.10 -13.69 11.94
N LEU A 38 33.21 -14.58 12.38
CA LEU A 38 31.98 -14.90 11.69
C LEU A 38 30.90 -13.97 12.25
N GLU A 39 30.54 -12.97 11.45
CA GLU A 39 29.31 -12.24 11.73
C GLU A 39 28.14 -13.18 11.46
N PRO A 40 27.09 -13.17 12.33
CA PRO A 40 25.88 -13.91 12.03
C PRO A 40 25.42 -13.45 10.64
N LYS A 41 25.22 -14.39 9.71
CA LYS A 41 24.49 -14.08 8.49
C LYS A 41 23.28 -13.31 8.95
N LYS A 42 23.23 -11.99 8.66
CA LYS A 42 21.93 -11.34 8.56
C LYS A 42 21.22 -12.24 7.58
N GLU A 43 20.20 -12.94 8.06
CA GLU A 43 19.18 -13.45 7.16
C GLU A 43 18.87 -12.26 6.27
N GLU A 44 19.36 -12.27 5.02
CA GLU A 44 18.63 -11.63 3.97
C GLU A 44 17.27 -12.30 4.13
N LYS A 45 16.35 -11.59 4.77
CA LYS A 45 14.94 -11.96 4.71
C LYS A 45 14.73 -12.17 3.23
N GLU A 46 14.60 -13.43 2.82
CA GLU A 46 13.99 -13.76 1.55
C GLU A 46 12.84 -12.80 1.38
N PRO A 47 12.65 -12.19 0.20
CA PRO A 47 11.54 -11.27 0.00
C PRO A 47 10.35 -11.98 0.57
N ALA A 48 9.81 -11.45 1.66
CA ALA A 48 8.80 -12.09 2.48
C ALA A 48 7.83 -12.76 1.51
N THR A 49 7.73 -14.09 1.59
CA THR A 49 6.57 -14.79 1.05
C THR A 49 5.41 -13.89 1.33
N PRO A 50 4.58 -13.51 0.33
CA PRO A 50 3.50 -12.57 0.54
C PRO A 50 2.89 -12.94 1.88
N GLU A 51 3.09 -12.09 2.91
CA GLU A 51 2.51 -12.36 4.22
C GLU A 51 1.05 -12.65 3.87
N GLU A 52 0.63 -13.89 4.04
CA GLU A 52 -0.76 -14.26 3.87
C GLU A 52 -1.49 -13.17 4.62
N PHE A 53 -2.30 -12.39 3.88
CA PHE A 53 -3.24 -11.51 4.54
C PHE A 53 -3.83 -12.38 5.63
N PRO A 54 -3.79 -11.99 6.92
CA PRO A 54 -4.48 -12.75 7.94
C PRO A 54 -5.81 -13.04 7.29
N GLU A 55 -6.15 -14.35 7.13
CA GLU A 55 -7.44 -14.75 6.61
C GLU A 55 -8.38 -13.83 7.33
N ILE A 56 -8.94 -12.84 6.60
CA ILE A 56 -9.83 -11.88 7.23
C ILE A 56 -11.02 -12.75 7.48
N GLU A 57 -11.02 -13.36 8.69
CA GLU A 57 -12.14 -14.12 9.22
C GLU A 57 -13.35 -13.30 8.86
N ASP A 58 -14.35 -13.95 8.32
CA ASP A 58 -15.62 -13.41 7.87
C ASP A 58 -16.11 -12.32 8.86
N TYR A 59 -15.67 -11.10 8.61
CA TYR A 59 -16.15 -9.96 9.36
C TYR A 59 -17.56 -9.76 8.87
N GLY A 60 -18.52 -10.33 9.63
CA GLY A 60 -19.95 -10.32 9.41
C GLY A 60 -20.51 -8.95 9.04
N TYR A 61 -20.13 -8.48 7.85
CA TYR A 61 -20.83 -7.40 7.21
C TYR A 61 -22.11 -7.98 6.66
N SER A 62 -23.21 -7.60 7.27
CA SER A 62 -24.52 -7.81 6.68
C SER A 62 -24.53 -7.05 5.35
N GLU A 63 -24.86 -7.74 4.28
CA GLU A 63 -25.14 -7.15 2.95
C GLU A 63 -26.13 -5.99 3.04
N ASP A 64 -26.83 -5.87 4.16
CA ASP A 64 -27.87 -4.87 4.47
C ASP A 64 -27.34 -3.43 4.67
N GLU A 65 -26.04 -3.20 4.85
CA GLU A 65 -25.50 -1.85 5.09
C GLU A 65 -25.22 -1.04 3.81
N LEU A 66 -25.27 -1.67 2.65
CA LEU A 66 -25.14 -0.95 1.37
C LEU A 66 -26.45 -1.12 0.59
N PRO A 67 -27.11 -0.03 0.19
CA PRO A 67 -28.32 -0.13 -0.60
C PRO A 67 -28.06 -0.90 -1.90
N GLU A 68 -28.93 -1.85 -2.21
CA GLU A 68 -28.82 -2.86 -3.27
C GLU A 68 -28.61 -2.34 -4.71
N THR A 69 -28.53 -1.05 -4.92
CA THR A 69 -28.53 -0.47 -6.27
C THR A 69 -27.46 0.59 -6.46
N TYR A 70 -26.23 0.14 -6.67
CA TYR A 70 -25.18 1.01 -7.22
C TYR A 70 -24.88 0.73 -8.70
N GLU A 71 -25.79 0.06 -9.41
CA GLU A 71 -25.60 -0.21 -10.84
C GLU A 71 -25.42 1.11 -11.61
N GLY A 72 -24.21 1.30 -12.14
CA GLY A 72 -23.87 2.46 -12.99
C GLY A 72 -23.41 3.73 -12.27
N ALA A 73 -23.43 3.82 -10.94
CA ALA A 73 -22.90 4.96 -10.21
C ALA A 73 -21.40 4.82 -9.93
N LYS A 74 -20.64 5.92 -10.07
CA LYS A 74 -19.25 5.97 -9.62
C LYS A 74 -19.19 6.03 -8.10
N LEU A 75 -18.41 5.17 -7.48
CA LEU A 75 -18.30 5.09 -6.03
C LEU A 75 -17.04 5.76 -5.51
N ALA A 76 -17.19 6.54 -4.44
CA ALA A 76 -16.10 7.10 -3.66
C ALA A 76 -16.15 6.60 -2.22
N LEU A 77 -15.01 6.17 -1.68
CA LEU A 77 -14.86 5.76 -0.28
C LEU A 77 -13.99 6.77 0.45
N PHE A 78 -14.51 7.36 1.53
CA PHE A 78 -13.70 8.12 2.48
C PHE A 78 -13.37 7.25 3.69
N VAL A 79 -12.09 7.18 4.04
CA VAL A 79 -11.58 6.45 5.21
C VAL A 79 -10.90 7.44 6.14
N GLY A 80 -11.56 7.75 7.22
CA GLY A 80 -11.10 8.74 8.20
C GLY A 80 -12.12 8.92 9.32
N ASP A 81 -11.71 9.65 10.37
CA ASP A 81 -12.51 9.95 11.56
C ASP A 81 -12.82 11.45 11.71
N ASP A 82 -12.37 12.29 10.79
CA ASP A 82 -12.61 13.74 10.81
C ASP A 82 -13.87 14.11 10.03
N ASP A 83 -14.97 14.36 10.75
CA ASP A 83 -16.24 14.82 10.18
C ASP A 83 -16.12 16.18 9.47
N GLY A 84 -15.17 17.02 9.88
CA GLY A 84 -14.90 18.30 9.24
C GLY A 84 -14.32 18.13 7.84
N ILE A 85 -13.41 17.16 7.65
CA ILE A 85 -12.91 16.79 6.33
C ILE A 85 -14.06 16.20 5.50
N LEU A 86 -14.79 15.21 6.05
CA LEU A 86 -15.89 14.57 5.35
C LEU A 86 -16.92 15.58 4.84
N SER A 87 -17.33 16.53 5.69
CA SER A 87 -18.29 17.57 5.34
C SER A 87 -17.80 18.49 4.21
N ARG A 88 -16.49 18.81 4.18
CA ARG A 88 -15.89 19.67 3.15
C ARG A 88 -15.72 18.98 1.81
N ILE A 89 -15.54 17.64 1.79
CA ILE A 89 -15.34 16.88 0.55
C ILE A 89 -16.64 16.32 -0.03
N SER A 90 -17.71 16.16 0.78
CA SER A 90 -18.95 15.53 0.37
C SER A 90 -19.56 16.21 -0.85
N GLN A 91 -19.85 17.49 -0.75
CA GLN A 91 -20.46 18.23 -1.86
C GLN A 91 -19.58 18.23 -3.12
N PRO A 92 -18.25 18.58 -3.08
CA PRO A 92 -17.40 18.52 -4.26
C PRO A 92 -17.34 17.16 -4.94
N VAL A 93 -17.28 16.09 -4.16
CA VAL A 93 -17.19 14.71 -4.70
C VAL A 93 -18.52 14.28 -5.32
N GLU A 94 -19.65 14.64 -4.71
CA GLU A 94 -20.99 14.35 -5.25
C GLU A 94 -21.27 15.15 -6.52
N GLU A 95 -20.86 16.41 -6.61
CA GLU A 95 -20.96 17.24 -7.81
C GLU A 95 -20.14 16.66 -8.99
N MET A 96 -19.07 15.92 -8.71
CA MET A 96 -18.30 15.18 -9.72
C MET A 96 -18.98 13.88 -10.17
N GLY A 97 -20.16 13.55 -9.63
CA GLY A 97 -20.97 12.38 -9.97
C GLY A 97 -20.58 11.12 -9.21
N TYR A 98 -19.85 11.24 -8.09
CA TYR A 98 -19.56 10.11 -7.21
C TYR A 98 -20.59 10.01 -6.10
N LYS A 99 -20.92 8.78 -5.71
CA LYS A 99 -21.60 8.52 -4.46
C LYS A 99 -20.55 8.31 -3.37
N LEU A 100 -20.49 9.21 -2.39
CA LEU A 100 -19.51 9.17 -1.31
C LEU A 100 -20.02 8.32 -0.14
N ILE A 101 -19.19 7.38 0.29
CA ILE A 101 -19.40 6.53 1.45
C ILE A 101 -18.29 6.80 2.45
N GLY A 102 -18.61 7.28 3.66
CA GLY A 102 -17.65 7.50 4.73
C GLY A 102 -17.54 6.27 5.64
N THR A 103 -16.35 6.03 6.18
CA THR A 103 -16.12 5.04 7.22
C THR A 103 -14.97 5.43 8.13
N SER A 104 -15.17 5.28 9.44
CA SER A 104 -14.15 5.42 10.48
C SER A 104 -13.63 4.07 10.99
N ASP A 105 -13.91 2.99 10.27
CA ASP A 105 -13.40 1.66 10.56
C ASP A 105 -12.54 1.13 9.41
N LEU A 106 -11.25 0.85 9.69
CA LEU A 106 -10.32 0.34 8.70
C LEU A 106 -10.69 -1.05 8.17
N ARG A 107 -11.24 -1.90 9.04
CA ARG A 107 -11.68 -3.25 8.67
C ARG A 107 -12.91 -3.15 7.78
N GLY A 108 -13.86 -2.31 8.19
CA GLY A 108 -15.05 -2.01 7.41
C GLY A 108 -14.72 -1.42 6.03
N ALA A 109 -13.73 -0.55 5.96
CA ALA A 109 -13.24 -0.04 4.68
C ALA A 109 -12.76 -1.16 3.75
N VAL A 110 -11.94 -2.09 4.27
CA VAL A 110 -11.46 -3.24 3.49
C VAL A 110 -12.60 -4.17 3.10
N GLY A 111 -13.55 -4.45 4.00
CA GLY A 111 -14.77 -5.22 3.69
C GLY A 111 -15.54 -4.62 2.53
N LYS A 112 -15.82 -3.31 2.58
CA LYS A 112 -16.53 -2.58 1.51
C LYS A 112 -15.75 -2.66 0.17
N MET A 113 -14.41 -2.50 0.19
CA MET A 113 -13.58 -2.61 -1.02
C MET A 113 -13.50 -4.03 -1.60
N ARG A 114 -13.78 -5.06 -0.82
CA ARG A 114 -13.87 -6.45 -1.32
C ARG A 114 -15.19 -6.72 -2.05
N LEU A 115 -16.27 -6.12 -1.56
CA LEU A 115 -17.62 -6.30 -2.12
C LEU A 115 -17.86 -5.38 -3.31
N HIS A 116 -17.30 -4.18 -3.31
CA HIS A 116 -17.54 -3.16 -4.32
C HIS A 116 -16.25 -2.58 -4.86
N GLN A 117 -16.23 -2.27 -6.15
CA GLN A 117 -15.14 -1.52 -6.76
C GLN A 117 -15.38 -0.03 -6.55
N PHE A 118 -14.43 0.64 -5.88
CA PHE A 118 -14.43 2.09 -5.73
C PHE A 118 -13.54 2.74 -6.79
N ASP A 119 -14.10 3.73 -7.49
CA ASP A 119 -13.37 4.52 -8.48
C ASP A 119 -12.46 5.54 -7.79
N LEU A 120 -12.88 6.06 -6.62
CA LEU A 120 -12.13 7.03 -5.82
C LEU A 120 -12.04 6.53 -4.38
N ILE A 121 -10.83 6.47 -3.84
CA ILE A 121 -10.56 6.15 -2.43
C ILE A 121 -9.85 7.34 -1.81
N ILE A 122 -10.44 7.92 -0.80
CA ILE A 122 -9.93 9.11 -0.10
C ILE A 122 -9.49 8.68 1.30
N LEU A 123 -8.22 8.84 1.61
CA LEU A 123 -7.63 8.49 2.90
C LEU A 123 -7.28 9.75 3.67
N GLN A 124 -7.62 9.77 4.95
CA GLN A 124 -7.16 10.78 5.89
C GLN A 124 -5.80 10.37 6.44
N ASP A 125 -4.82 11.27 6.36
CA ASP A 125 -3.48 11.07 6.93
C ASP A 125 -3.54 10.99 8.46
N GLY A 126 -2.78 10.05 9.03
CA GLY A 126 -2.76 9.79 10.47
C GLY A 126 -3.90 8.91 10.98
N PHE A 127 -4.96 8.67 10.20
CA PHE A 127 -6.03 7.76 10.60
C PHE A 127 -5.57 6.30 10.48
N GLY A 128 -5.70 5.57 11.59
CA GLY A 128 -5.25 4.18 11.68
C GLY A 128 -3.71 4.03 11.77
N GLY A 129 -3.01 5.11 12.14
CA GLY A 129 -1.57 5.10 12.36
C GLY A 129 -0.74 5.43 11.13
N ASP A 130 0.50 4.93 11.08
CA ASP A 130 1.41 5.17 9.95
C ASP A 130 0.87 4.53 8.66
N LEU A 131 0.85 5.29 7.56
CA LEU A 131 0.37 4.85 6.25
C LEU A 131 1.02 3.55 5.77
N LYS A 132 2.29 3.30 6.10
CA LYS A 132 2.99 2.06 5.73
C LYS A 132 2.38 0.82 6.37
N ASN A 133 1.86 0.96 7.60
CA ASN A 133 1.27 -0.12 8.37
C ASN A 133 -0.27 -0.10 8.33
N ASN A 134 -0.85 0.89 7.65
CA ASN A 134 -2.30 1.04 7.55
C ASN A 134 -2.93 -0.13 6.77
N LEU A 135 -3.97 -0.75 7.36
CA LEU A 135 -4.63 -1.92 6.80
C LEU A 135 -5.19 -1.68 5.40
N VAL A 136 -5.78 -0.51 5.18
CA VAL A 136 -6.37 -0.12 3.88
C VAL A 136 -5.28 0.04 2.84
N MET A 137 -4.15 0.67 3.19
CA MET A 137 -3.01 0.81 2.28
C MET A 137 -2.37 -0.53 1.94
N ARG A 138 -2.22 -1.41 2.93
CA ARG A 138 -1.76 -2.78 2.69
C ARG A 138 -2.67 -3.49 1.69
N TYR A 139 -3.98 -3.41 1.89
CA TYR A 139 -4.96 -3.99 0.97
C TYR A 139 -4.84 -3.41 -0.44
N ILE A 140 -4.82 -2.08 -0.59
CA ILE A 140 -4.70 -1.39 -1.89
C ILE A 140 -3.41 -1.80 -2.63
N ASN A 141 -2.29 -1.93 -1.90
CA ASN A 141 -1.00 -2.30 -2.49
C ASN A 141 -0.92 -3.77 -2.93
N HIS A 142 -1.77 -4.63 -2.37
CA HIS A 142 -1.87 -6.04 -2.77
C HIS A 142 -2.91 -6.29 -3.87
N LEU A 143 -3.70 -5.30 -4.23
CA LEU A 143 -4.65 -5.44 -5.33
C LEU A 143 -3.92 -5.78 -6.65
N PRO A 144 -4.46 -6.71 -7.45
CA PRO A 144 -3.99 -6.93 -8.80
C PRO A 144 -3.95 -5.62 -9.59
N MET A 145 -2.91 -5.41 -10.42
CA MET A 145 -2.75 -4.18 -11.17
C MET A 145 -3.97 -3.83 -12.05
N ALA A 146 -4.69 -4.83 -12.54
CA ALA A 146 -5.93 -4.63 -13.30
C ALA A 146 -7.01 -3.90 -12.49
N ILE A 147 -7.08 -4.16 -11.19
CA ILE A 147 -8.04 -3.52 -10.26
C ILE A 147 -7.45 -2.20 -9.74
N ARG A 148 -6.18 -2.21 -9.30
CA ARG A 148 -5.52 -1.03 -8.72
C ARG A 148 -5.52 0.18 -9.67
N ARG A 149 -5.38 -0.06 -10.98
CA ARG A 149 -5.39 1.00 -12.00
C ARG A 149 -6.77 1.64 -12.21
N LYS A 150 -7.83 0.95 -11.85
CA LYS A 150 -9.22 1.45 -11.96
C LYS A 150 -9.59 2.35 -10.78
N SER A 151 -8.88 2.26 -9.66
CA SER A 151 -9.13 3.05 -8.46
C SER A 151 -8.15 4.22 -8.35
N PHE A 152 -8.65 5.41 -8.13
CA PHE A 152 -7.86 6.61 -7.85
C PHE A 152 -7.73 6.78 -6.34
N VAL A 153 -6.51 6.83 -5.81
CA VAL A 153 -6.24 6.96 -4.38
C VAL A 153 -5.74 8.36 -4.07
N LEU A 154 -6.51 9.08 -3.26
CA LEU A 154 -6.25 10.43 -2.78
C LEU A 154 -5.90 10.39 -1.30
N LEU A 155 -4.81 11.06 -0.91
CA LEU A 155 -4.47 11.33 0.48
C LEU A 155 -4.80 12.78 0.84
N ILE A 156 -5.57 12.99 1.92
CA ILE A 156 -5.78 14.30 2.54
C ILE A 156 -4.88 14.38 3.76
N SER A 157 -4.00 15.37 3.81
CA SER A 157 -2.98 15.51 4.85
C SER A 157 -2.77 16.96 5.26
N ASN A 158 -2.37 17.15 6.51
CA ASN A 158 -1.86 18.43 7.01
C ASN A 158 -0.34 18.56 6.84
N SER A 159 0.37 17.44 6.69
CA SER A 159 1.84 17.37 6.72
C SER A 159 2.45 17.56 5.36
N TYR A 160 1.77 17.13 4.30
CA TYR A 160 2.27 17.17 2.94
C TYR A 160 1.68 18.33 2.13
N ARG A 161 2.43 18.78 1.13
CA ARG A 161 1.96 19.82 0.20
C ARG A 161 1.02 19.20 -0.83
N SER A 162 0.03 19.98 -1.25
CA SER A 162 -0.84 19.58 -2.35
C SER A 162 -0.03 19.42 -3.63
N LEU A 163 -0.40 18.43 -4.44
CA LEU A 163 0.20 18.11 -5.73
C LEU A 163 1.69 17.69 -5.65
N ASP A 164 2.19 17.25 -4.49
CA ASP A 164 3.53 16.67 -4.37
C ASP A 164 3.55 15.28 -5.03
N GLN A 165 3.97 15.23 -6.29
CA GLN A 165 3.99 14.00 -7.08
C GLN A 165 5.03 12.99 -6.58
N MET A 166 6.17 13.46 -6.08
CA MET A 166 7.23 12.57 -5.56
C MET A 166 6.79 11.90 -4.27
N MET A 167 6.17 12.65 -3.38
CA MET A 167 5.63 12.09 -2.14
C MET A 167 4.44 11.19 -2.42
N ALA A 168 3.54 11.57 -3.32
CA ALA A 168 2.43 10.71 -3.75
C ALA A 168 2.94 9.37 -4.27
N PHE A 169 3.96 9.38 -5.13
CA PHE A 169 4.60 8.17 -5.64
C PHE A 169 5.21 7.32 -4.51
N ALA A 170 5.97 7.94 -3.60
CA ALA A 170 6.60 7.25 -2.48
C ALA A 170 5.60 6.59 -1.53
N LEU A 171 4.40 7.17 -1.40
CA LEU A 171 3.30 6.66 -0.57
C LEU A 171 2.31 5.78 -1.34
N SER A 172 2.56 5.46 -2.61
CA SER A 172 1.66 4.71 -3.48
C SER A 172 0.28 5.37 -3.67
N MET A 173 0.23 6.70 -3.59
CA MET A 173 -0.96 7.52 -3.83
C MET A 173 -0.99 8.04 -5.27
N ASN A 174 -2.18 8.35 -5.77
CA ASN A 174 -2.32 9.03 -7.06
C ASN A 174 -2.24 10.56 -6.90
N LEU A 175 -2.69 11.07 -5.75
CA LEU A 175 -2.74 12.49 -5.44
C LEU A 175 -2.61 12.73 -3.94
N ILE A 176 -1.97 13.83 -3.56
CA ILE A 176 -1.98 14.36 -2.20
C ILE A 176 -2.58 15.77 -2.24
N ILE A 177 -3.50 16.04 -1.32
CA ILE A 177 -4.09 17.36 -1.12
C ILE A 177 -3.92 17.75 0.36
N ASN A 178 -3.41 18.96 0.58
CA ASN A 178 -3.35 19.51 1.93
C ASN A 178 -4.75 19.94 2.38
N ILE A 179 -5.06 19.75 3.65
CA ILE A 179 -6.35 20.10 4.23
C ILE A 179 -6.72 21.60 4.03
N ASN A 180 -5.71 22.47 3.94
CA ASN A 180 -5.90 23.89 3.70
C ASN A 180 -6.33 24.23 2.27
N ASP A 181 -6.11 23.30 1.32
CA ASP A 181 -6.43 23.48 -0.09
C ASP A 181 -7.71 22.75 -0.52
N LEU A 182 -8.49 22.20 0.42
CA LEU A 182 -9.72 21.45 0.11
C LEU A 182 -10.73 22.28 -0.69
N ASP A 183 -10.70 23.60 -0.60
CA ASP A 183 -11.57 24.49 -1.40
C ASP A 183 -11.29 24.38 -2.91
N LYS A 184 -10.09 23.84 -3.30
CA LYS A 184 -9.69 23.61 -4.69
C LYS A 184 -9.74 22.12 -5.06
N LEU A 185 -10.37 21.30 -4.23
CA LEU A 185 -10.41 19.83 -4.39
C LEU A 185 -10.88 19.43 -5.79
N THR A 186 -12.01 19.96 -6.25
CA THR A 186 -12.62 19.62 -7.53
C THR A 186 -11.67 19.83 -8.70
N ASP A 187 -11.02 20.98 -8.76
CA ASP A 187 -10.09 21.31 -9.85
C ASP A 187 -8.84 20.42 -9.83
N MET A 188 -8.24 20.22 -8.65
CA MET A 188 -7.05 19.41 -8.49
C MET A 188 -7.34 17.95 -8.82
N LEU A 189 -8.44 17.41 -8.31
CA LEU A 189 -8.85 16.02 -8.50
C LEU A 189 -9.20 15.75 -9.96
N THR A 190 -10.01 16.62 -10.58
CA THR A 190 -10.37 16.51 -11.99
C THR A 190 -9.14 16.51 -12.91
N ASN A 191 -8.21 17.44 -12.66
CA ASN A 191 -6.98 17.53 -13.45
C ASN A 191 -6.07 16.31 -13.26
N ALA A 192 -5.96 15.80 -12.03
CA ALA A 192 -5.15 14.62 -11.75
C ALA A 192 -5.76 13.34 -12.36
N MET A 193 -7.09 13.18 -12.28
CA MET A 193 -7.78 12.05 -12.89
C MET A 193 -7.66 12.06 -14.42
N LYS A 194 -7.80 13.22 -15.07
CA LYS A 194 -7.57 13.35 -16.51
C LYS A 194 -6.15 12.96 -16.93
N LYS A 195 -5.14 13.35 -16.15
CA LYS A 195 -3.74 12.96 -16.40
C LYS A 195 -3.56 11.44 -16.27
N GLN A 196 -4.18 10.83 -15.28
CA GLN A 196 -4.14 9.37 -15.10
C GLN A 196 -4.84 8.66 -16.27
N GLU A 197 -6.01 9.12 -16.67
CA GLU A 197 -6.74 8.56 -17.82
C GLU A 197 -5.90 8.60 -19.09
N ILE A 198 -5.30 9.75 -19.42
CA ILE A 198 -4.42 9.90 -20.57
C ILE A 198 -3.21 8.95 -20.46
N PHE A 199 -2.62 8.83 -19.28
CA PHE A 199 -1.46 7.95 -19.04
C PHE A 199 -1.80 6.48 -19.27
N TYR A 200 -2.95 6.01 -18.76
CA TYR A 200 -3.35 4.60 -18.87
C TYR A 200 -4.10 4.27 -20.16
N LYS A 201 -4.55 5.26 -20.94
CA LYS A 201 -5.33 5.04 -22.16
C LYS A 201 -4.69 4.03 -23.12
N PRO A 202 -3.39 4.13 -23.51
CA PRO A 202 -2.79 3.17 -24.43
C PRO A 202 -2.82 1.73 -23.89
N PHE A 203 -2.60 1.57 -22.60
CA PHE A 203 -2.66 0.27 -21.96
C PHE A 203 -4.09 -0.30 -21.94
N LEU A 204 -5.08 0.52 -21.60
CA LEU A 204 -6.48 0.11 -21.56
C LEU A 204 -7.01 -0.24 -22.94
N ASP A 205 -6.61 0.49 -23.98
CA ASP A 205 -7.00 0.23 -25.35
C ASP A 205 -6.49 -1.15 -25.80
N ILE A 206 -5.21 -1.47 -25.53
CA ILE A 206 -4.65 -2.79 -25.82
C ILE A 206 -5.37 -3.90 -25.02
N MET A 207 -5.67 -3.67 -23.75
CA MET A 207 -6.38 -4.66 -22.92
C MET A 207 -7.78 -4.96 -23.43
N LYS A 208 -8.48 -3.95 -23.98
CA LYS A 208 -9.78 -4.12 -24.66
C LYS A 208 -9.66 -4.96 -25.93
N GLU A 209 -8.64 -4.66 -26.77
CA GLU A 209 -8.41 -5.38 -28.01
C GLU A 209 -8.15 -6.88 -27.80
N ILE A 210 -7.44 -7.24 -26.73
CA ILE A 210 -7.15 -8.64 -26.36
C ILE A 210 -8.23 -9.29 -25.48
N GLY A 211 -9.38 -8.61 -25.24
CA GLY A 211 -10.50 -9.15 -24.46
C GLY A 211 -10.19 -9.43 -22.97
N LYS A 212 -9.25 -8.66 -22.37
CA LYS A 212 -8.83 -8.81 -20.97
C LYS A 212 -9.28 -7.66 -20.07
N LEU A 213 -10.27 -6.90 -20.49
CA LEU A 213 -10.94 -5.85 -19.72
C LEU A 213 -12.38 -6.21 -19.45
#